data_84bf4c911f6ec911308d4eb50edf7300
#
_entry.id   84bf4c911f6ec911308d4eb50edf7300
#
_cell.length_a   1.000
_cell.length_b   1.000
_cell.length_c   1.000
_cell.angle_alpha   90.00
_cell.angle_beta   90.00
_cell.angle_gamma   90.00
#
_symmetry.space_group_name_H-M   'P 1'
#
loop_
_entity.id
_entity.type
_entity.pdbx_description
1 polymer ?
#
loop_
_entity_poly.entity_id
_entity_poly.type
_entity_poly.pdbx_seq_one_letter_code
_entity_poly.pdbx_strand_id
1 'polypeptide(L)'
;MPIYKVKLKAREEIATGTMAFHFEKPEGFVYKAGQFADYTLTNPRETDAEGNTRGFSLASAPYEDDLMSATLMRDTAFKRVLKTMPLGTELTLDAPYGSFTLHDNAAIPAVFVTGGIGVTPVRSIVLQAIHDQVTHRIIVVDSNKRPEDAALPERLNQAT
;
A
#
# COMPACT_ATOMS: atom_id res chain seq x y z
N MET A 1 -18.17 5.67 5.52
CA MET A 1 -16.80 6.14 5.24
C MET A 1 -16.85 7.10 4.06
N PRO A 2 -15.96 8.09 3.98
CA PRO A 2 -15.93 8.96 2.81
C PRO A 2 -15.41 8.21 1.60
N ILE A 3 -16.00 8.50 0.44
CA ILE A 3 -15.61 7.94 -0.85
C ILE A 3 -14.91 9.04 -1.63
N TYR A 4 -13.73 8.75 -2.12
CA TYR A 4 -12.90 9.67 -2.89
C TYR A 4 -12.76 9.20 -4.33
N LYS A 5 -12.39 10.12 -5.21
CA LYS A 5 -11.92 9.82 -6.57
C LYS A 5 -10.42 10.01 -6.61
N VAL A 6 -9.71 9.03 -7.14
CA VAL A 6 -8.26 9.04 -7.28
C VAL A 6 -7.86 8.72 -8.71
N LYS A 7 -6.80 9.33 -9.20
CA LYS A 7 -6.28 9.06 -10.55
C LYS A 7 -4.97 8.30 -10.47
N LEU A 8 -4.84 7.30 -11.35
CA LEU A 8 -3.58 6.57 -11.49
C LEU A 8 -2.51 7.48 -12.08
N LYS A 9 -1.44 7.74 -11.33
CA LYS A 9 -0.30 8.59 -11.75
C LYS A 9 0.83 7.79 -12.38
N ALA A 10 1.15 6.65 -11.77
CA ALA A 10 2.27 5.81 -12.18
C ALA A 10 2.06 4.37 -11.75
N ARG A 11 2.82 3.46 -12.36
CA ARG A 11 2.95 2.07 -11.94
C ARG A 11 4.35 1.58 -12.25
N GLU A 12 4.85 0.67 -11.42
CA GLU A 12 6.17 0.09 -11.57
C GLU A 12 6.20 -1.35 -11.03
N GLU A 13 7.05 -2.19 -11.59
CA GLU A 13 7.35 -3.49 -11.00
C GLU A 13 8.40 -3.29 -9.90
N ILE A 14 8.07 -3.66 -8.67
CA ILE A 14 8.92 -3.46 -7.48
C ILE A 14 9.57 -4.75 -6.99
N ALA A 15 9.08 -5.89 -7.44
CA ALA A 15 9.65 -7.22 -7.24
C ALA A 15 9.07 -8.15 -8.30
N THR A 16 9.63 -9.34 -8.47
CA THR A 16 9.16 -10.31 -9.46
C THR A 16 7.66 -10.55 -9.33
N GLY A 17 6.90 -10.19 -10.37
CA GLY A 17 5.45 -10.33 -10.40
C GLY A 17 4.67 -9.46 -9.41
N THR A 18 5.31 -8.45 -8.82
CA THR A 18 4.71 -7.51 -7.87
C THR A 18 4.79 -6.09 -8.40
N MET A 19 3.65 -5.43 -8.49
CA MET A 19 3.56 -4.05 -8.99
C MET A 19 3.10 -3.09 -7.89
N ALA A 20 3.71 -1.92 -7.87
CA ALA A 20 3.21 -0.75 -7.17
C ALA A 20 2.41 0.14 -8.11
N PHE A 21 1.36 0.73 -7.57
CA PHE A 21 0.48 1.68 -8.24
C PHE A 21 0.43 2.95 -7.40
N HIS A 22 0.71 4.07 -8.06
CA HIS A 22 0.70 5.39 -7.45
C HIS A 22 -0.53 6.17 -7.91
N PHE A 23 -1.23 6.74 -6.96
CA PHE A 23 -2.44 7.52 -7.20
C PHE A 23 -2.29 8.93 -6.64
N GLU A 24 -3.03 9.88 -7.21
CA GLU A 24 -3.19 11.21 -6.63
C GLU A 24 -3.83 11.07 -5.25
N LYS A 25 -3.20 11.69 -4.25
CA LYS A 25 -3.78 11.73 -2.91
C LYS A 25 -4.86 12.81 -2.87
N PRO A 26 -6.11 12.44 -2.50
CA PRO A 26 -7.18 13.43 -2.44
C PRO A 26 -6.90 14.50 -1.38
N GLU A 27 -7.30 15.73 -1.67
CA GLU A 27 -7.23 16.81 -0.70
C GLU A 27 -8.04 16.46 0.56
N GLY A 28 -7.45 16.69 1.72
CA GLY A 28 -8.08 16.38 3.01
C GLY A 28 -8.17 14.89 3.35
N PHE A 29 -7.59 14.00 2.53
CA PHE A 29 -7.56 12.58 2.86
C PHE A 29 -6.57 12.30 4.00
N VAL A 30 -7.10 11.78 5.09
CA VAL A 30 -6.34 11.44 6.30
C VAL A 30 -6.50 9.97 6.63
N TYR A 31 -5.39 9.31 6.92
CA TYR A 31 -5.38 7.91 7.36
C TYR A 31 -4.23 7.67 8.35
N LYS A 32 -4.28 6.55 9.06
CA LYS A 32 -3.19 6.09 9.92
C LYS A 32 -2.32 5.10 9.15
N ALA A 33 -1.01 5.19 9.32
CA ALA A 33 -0.07 4.25 8.73
C ALA A 33 -0.43 2.81 9.10
N GLY A 34 -0.45 1.94 8.08
CA GLY A 34 -0.86 0.53 8.21
C GLY A 34 -2.31 0.23 7.81
N GLN A 35 -3.14 1.25 7.61
CA GLN A 35 -4.50 1.08 7.12
C GLN A 35 -4.54 0.70 5.63
N PHE A 36 -5.72 0.28 5.16
CA PHE A 36 -5.98 -0.11 3.77
C PHE A 36 -7.17 0.65 3.19
N ALA A 37 -7.36 0.52 1.89
CA ALA A 37 -8.46 1.11 1.14
C ALA A 37 -9.04 0.10 0.17
N ASP A 38 -10.34 0.25 -0.13
CA ASP A 38 -11.01 -0.44 -1.19
C ASP A 38 -10.99 0.40 -2.47
N TYR A 39 -10.38 -0.13 -3.51
CA TYR A 39 -10.30 0.48 -4.83
C TYR A 39 -11.34 -0.13 -5.75
N THR A 40 -12.18 0.70 -6.35
CA THR A 40 -13.21 0.27 -7.30
C THR A 40 -12.91 0.83 -8.69
N LEU A 41 -12.80 -0.06 -9.68
CA LEU A 41 -12.66 0.31 -11.08
C LEU A 41 -13.99 0.83 -11.60
N THR A 42 -13.96 2.02 -12.23
CA THR A 42 -15.14 2.63 -12.85
C THR A 42 -15.24 2.17 -14.30
N ASN A 43 -16.35 1.51 -14.65
CA ASN A 43 -16.62 1.01 -16.02
C ASN A 43 -15.44 0.24 -16.64
N PRO A 44 -14.89 -0.80 -15.96
CA PRO A 44 -13.76 -1.53 -16.49
C PRO A 44 -14.13 -2.27 -17.79
N ARG A 45 -13.16 -2.44 -18.69
CA ARG A 45 -13.33 -3.17 -19.94
C ARG A 45 -13.63 -4.67 -19.76
N GLU A 46 -13.29 -5.22 -18.61
CA GLU A 46 -13.58 -6.61 -18.21
C GLU A 46 -13.81 -6.68 -16.71
N THR A 47 -14.57 -7.68 -16.28
CA THR A 47 -14.83 -8.02 -14.89
C THR A 47 -14.93 -9.53 -14.74
N ASP A 48 -14.83 -10.03 -13.52
CA ASP A 48 -15.00 -11.43 -13.16
C ASP A 48 -16.00 -11.59 -12.00
N ALA A 49 -16.19 -12.81 -11.54
CA ALA A 49 -17.13 -13.12 -10.46
C ALA A 49 -16.79 -12.42 -9.12
N GLU A 50 -15.54 -11.99 -8.96
CA GLU A 50 -15.10 -11.25 -7.76
C GLU A 50 -15.45 -9.75 -7.82
N GLY A 51 -15.93 -9.26 -8.97
CA GLY A 51 -16.37 -7.89 -9.19
C GLY A 51 -15.21 -6.88 -9.34
N ASN A 52 -15.54 -5.61 -9.20
CA ASN A 52 -14.68 -4.47 -9.56
C ASN A 52 -13.96 -3.82 -8.38
N THR A 53 -14.08 -4.36 -7.17
CA THR A 53 -13.49 -3.77 -5.96
C THR A 53 -12.46 -4.69 -5.34
N ARG A 54 -11.31 -4.13 -4.93
CA ARG A 54 -10.26 -4.85 -4.19
C ARG A 54 -9.67 -3.98 -3.10
N GLY A 55 -9.45 -4.61 -1.94
CA GLY A 55 -8.74 -4.00 -0.82
C GLY A 55 -7.23 -4.10 -0.99
N PHE A 56 -6.53 -2.97 -0.83
CA PHE A 56 -5.07 -2.93 -0.79
C PHE A 56 -4.60 -2.07 0.37
N SER A 57 -3.55 -2.53 1.06
CA SER A 57 -2.86 -1.71 2.05
C SER A 57 -2.34 -0.43 1.42
N LEU A 58 -2.46 0.68 2.16
CA LEU A 58 -1.81 1.94 1.82
C LEU A 58 -0.33 1.81 2.18
N ALA A 59 0.50 1.52 1.16
CA ALA A 59 1.93 1.31 1.34
C ALA A 59 2.70 2.63 1.50
N SER A 60 2.13 3.76 1.01
CA SER A 60 2.62 5.10 1.34
C SER A 60 2.38 5.42 2.81
N ALA A 61 3.29 6.20 3.39
CA ALA A 61 3.07 6.79 4.70
C ALA A 61 2.13 8.02 4.60
N PRO A 62 1.36 8.33 5.66
CA PRO A 62 0.46 9.49 5.66
C PRO A 62 1.10 10.83 5.27
N TYR A 63 2.39 11.05 5.52
CA TYR A 63 3.09 12.29 5.16
C TYR A 63 3.48 12.37 3.68
N GLU A 64 3.50 11.22 2.95
CA GLU A 64 3.86 11.21 1.54
C GLU A 64 2.76 11.87 0.68
N ASP A 65 3.16 12.54 -0.39
CA ASP A 65 2.26 13.33 -1.26
C ASP A 65 1.36 12.47 -2.13
N ASP A 66 1.78 11.24 -2.46
CA ASP A 66 1.04 10.30 -3.26
C ASP A 66 0.51 9.13 -2.43
N LEU A 67 -0.60 8.55 -2.87
CA LEU A 67 -1.04 7.24 -2.38
C LEU A 67 -0.35 6.15 -3.17
N MET A 68 0.29 5.22 -2.48
CA MET A 68 0.87 4.03 -3.08
C MET A 68 0.23 2.78 -2.51
N SER A 69 -0.19 1.88 -3.39
CA SER A 69 -0.57 0.50 -3.05
C SER A 69 0.19 -0.47 -3.93
N ALA A 70 0.51 -1.64 -3.40
CA ALA A 70 1.21 -2.66 -4.18
C ALA A 70 0.50 -4.02 -4.06
N THR A 71 0.61 -4.82 -5.11
CA THR A 71 -0.01 -6.14 -5.16
C THR A 71 0.80 -7.13 -5.98
N LEU A 72 0.75 -8.39 -5.56
CA LEU A 72 1.19 -9.51 -6.39
C LEU A 72 0.23 -9.64 -7.59
N MET A 73 0.78 -9.62 -8.79
CA MET A 73 0.01 -9.67 -10.04
C MET A 73 -0.43 -11.12 -10.33
N ARG A 74 -1.62 -11.46 -9.83
CA ARG A 74 -2.34 -12.69 -10.19
C ARG A 74 -3.23 -12.43 -11.38
N ASP A 75 -3.61 -13.47 -12.11
CA ASP A 75 -4.48 -13.37 -13.30
C ASP A 75 -5.95 -13.24 -12.90
N THR A 76 -6.33 -12.03 -12.49
CA THR A 76 -7.73 -11.62 -12.25
C THR A 76 -8.09 -10.45 -13.17
N ALA A 77 -9.37 -10.33 -13.54
CA ALA A 77 -9.84 -9.22 -14.40
C ALA A 77 -9.45 -7.85 -13.80
N PHE A 78 -9.67 -7.66 -12.51
CA PHE A 78 -9.30 -6.42 -11.82
C PHE A 78 -7.81 -6.05 -12.03
N LYS A 79 -6.89 -7.01 -11.81
CA LYS A 79 -5.45 -6.76 -11.90
C LYS A 79 -4.98 -6.56 -13.34
N ARG A 80 -5.58 -7.27 -14.31
CA ARG A 80 -5.29 -7.04 -15.74
C ARG A 80 -5.71 -5.64 -16.17
N VAL A 81 -6.89 -5.18 -15.75
CA VAL A 81 -7.36 -3.81 -16.02
C VAL A 81 -6.44 -2.79 -15.36
N LEU A 82 -6.15 -2.94 -14.05
CA LEU A 82 -5.28 -2.03 -13.31
C LEU A 82 -3.88 -1.91 -13.94
N LYS A 83 -3.33 -3.04 -14.41
CA LYS A 83 -2.02 -3.10 -15.07
C LYS A 83 -1.97 -2.31 -16.38
N THR A 84 -3.07 -2.25 -17.12
CA THR A 84 -3.06 -1.78 -18.52
C THR A 84 -3.92 -0.54 -18.77
N MET A 85 -4.70 -0.10 -17.79
CA MET A 85 -5.50 1.12 -17.95
C MET A 85 -4.59 2.35 -18.15
N PRO A 86 -5.03 3.37 -18.93
CA PRO A 86 -4.25 4.59 -19.15
C PRO A 86 -3.93 5.31 -17.84
N LEU A 87 -2.75 5.94 -17.75
CA LEU A 87 -2.47 6.88 -16.67
C LEU A 87 -3.48 8.03 -16.72
N GLY A 88 -3.87 8.55 -15.56
CA GLY A 88 -4.94 9.53 -15.42
C GLY A 88 -6.34 8.92 -15.30
N THR A 89 -6.49 7.60 -15.49
CA THR A 89 -7.77 6.93 -15.26
C THR A 89 -8.22 7.07 -13.82
N GLU A 90 -9.48 7.43 -13.61
CA GLU A 90 -10.10 7.63 -12.32
C GLU A 90 -10.64 6.32 -11.74
N LEU A 91 -10.37 6.09 -10.47
CA LEU A 91 -10.94 5.01 -9.66
C LEU A 91 -11.67 5.63 -8.46
N THR A 92 -12.57 4.85 -7.87
CA THR A 92 -13.17 5.18 -6.59
C THR A 92 -12.33 4.55 -5.46
N LEU A 93 -12.06 5.34 -4.43
CA LEU A 93 -11.35 4.94 -3.22
C LEU A 93 -12.31 5.06 -2.03
N ASP A 94 -12.63 3.95 -1.41
CA ASP A 94 -13.36 3.91 -0.14
C ASP A 94 -12.37 3.60 0.98
N ALA A 95 -12.13 4.56 1.86
CA ALA A 95 -11.03 4.53 2.82
C ALA A 95 -11.23 5.57 3.95
N PRO A 96 -10.44 5.46 5.04
CA PRO A 96 -9.51 4.38 5.38
C PRO A 96 -10.16 3.26 6.20
N TYR A 97 -9.61 2.04 6.12
CA TYR A 97 -10.05 0.87 6.88
C TYR A 97 -8.90 0.23 7.64
N GLY A 98 -9.24 -0.55 8.65
CA GLY A 98 -8.31 -1.39 9.40
C GLY A 98 -7.73 -0.74 10.66
N SER A 99 -7.23 -1.62 11.54
CA SER A 99 -6.65 -1.28 12.85
C SER A 99 -5.20 -1.76 13.02
N PHE A 100 -4.57 -2.24 11.94
CA PHE A 100 -3.18 -2.64 11.95
C PHE A 100 -2.28 -1.40 11.91
N THR A 101 -2.07 -0.78 13.08
CA THR A 101 -1.30 0.45 13.25
C THR A 101 -0.28 0.30 14.35
N LEU A 102 0.73 1.18 14.41
CA LEU A 102 1.65 1.21 15.53
C LEU A 102 0.88 1.54 16.83
N HIS A 103 1.15 0.79 17.89
CA HIS A 103 0.56 1.06 19.21
C HIS A 103 1.15 2.33 19.83
N ASP A 104 0.45 2.93 20.80
CA ASP A 104 0.83 4.22 21.40
C ASP A 104 1.89 4.10 22.51
N ASN A 105 2.18 2.90 23.02
CA ASN A 105 3.11 2.71 24.14
C ASN A 105 4.54 2.50 23.66
N ALA A 106 5.34 3.55 23.64
CA ALA A 106 6.73 3.51 23.20
C ALA A 106 7.66 2.67 24.10
N ALA A 107 7.25 2.34 25.32
CA ALA A 107 8.03 1.47 26.22
C ALA A 107 7.99 0.00 25.77
N ILE A 108 7.03 -0.37 24.93
CA ILE A 108 6.90 -1.73 24.39
C ILE A 108 7.46 -1.74 22.96
N PRO A 109 8.46 -2.61 22.66
CA PRO A 109 8.94 -2.76 21.30
C PRO A 109 7.84 -3.25 20.35
N ALA A 110 7.83 -2.74 19.11
CA ALA A 110 6.99 -3.24 18.05
C ALA A 110 7.80 -4.19 17.16
N VAL A 111 7.34 -5.43 17.00
CA VAL A 111 7.98 -6.44 16.16
C VAL A 111 7.03 -6.79 15.01
N PHE A 112 7.45 -6.48 13.79
CA PHE A 112 6.72 -6.85 12.58
C PHE A 112 7.39 -8.05 11.92
N VAL A 113 6.62 -9.13 11.73
CA VAL A 113 7.04 -10.30 10.97
C VAL A 113 6.24 -10.32 9.68
N THR A 114 6.91 -10.22 8.56
CA THR A 114 6.27 -10.09 7.25
C THR A 114 6.97 -10.94 6.18
N GLY A 115 6.34 -11.07 5.02
CA GLY A 115 6.91 -11.78 3.86
C GLY A 115 6.18 -11.39 2.58
N GLY A 116 6.96 -11.23 1.51
CA GLY A 116 6.43 -10.84 0.21
C GLY A 116 5.65 -9.53 0.27
N ILE A 117 4.44 -9.52 -0.29
CA ILE A 117 3.59 -8.31 -0.35
C ILE A 117 3.08 -7.85 1.03
N GLY A 118 3.15 -8.68 2.07
CA GLY A 118 2.77 -8.31 3.44
C GLY A 118 3.59 -7.18 4.04
N VAL A 119 4.71 -6.82 3.42
CA VAL A 119 5.55 -5.67 3.83
C VAL A 119 4.87 -4.31 3.60
N THR A 120 3.84 -4.22 2.76
CA THR A 120 3.21 -2.94 2.37
C THR A 120 2.68 -2.11 3.54
N PRO A 121 1.86 -2.64 4.48
CA PRO A 121 1.42 -1.86 5.63
C PRO A 121 2.59 -1.56 6.60
N VAL A 122 3.56 -2.46 6.70
CA VAL A 122 4.75 -2.27 7.56
C VAL A 122 5.60 -1.12 7.04
N ARG A 123 5.79 -1.00 5.72
CA ARG A 123 6.46 0.15 5.10
C ARG A 123 5.82 1.47 5.53
N SER A 124 4.51 1.57 5.41
CA SER A 124 3.76 2.77 5.80
C SER A 124 4.01 3.13 7.26
N ILE A 125 3.93 2.14 8.17
CA ILE A 125 4.13 2.33 9.60
C ILE A 125 5.56 2.80 9.90
N VAL A 126 6.57 2.12 9.35
CA VAL A 126 7.97 2.44 9.63
C VAL A 126 8.34 3.84 9.13
N LEU A 127 7.94 4.18 7.90
CA LEU A 127 8.24 5.50 7.34
C LEU A 127 7.54 6.62 8.12
N GLN A 128 6.29 6.42 8.54
CA GLN A 128 5.58 7.41 9.36
C GLN A 128 6.24 7.55 10.73
N ALA A 129 6.63 6.44 11.37
CA ALA A 129 7.31 6.46 12.66
C ALA A 129 8.63 7.24 12.62
N ILE A 130 9.40 7.10 11.53
CA ILE A 130 10.65 7.85 11.30
C ILE A 130 10.35 9.32 11.10
N HIS A 131 9.38 9.65 10.24
CA HIS A 131 8.97 11.02 9.98
C HIS A 131 8.56 11.76 11.26
N ASP A 132 7.77 11.09 12.10
CA ASP A 132 7.26 11.63 13.36
C ASP A 132 8.28 11.55 14.50
N GLN A 133 9.47 10.97 14.25
CA GLN A 133 10.54 10.80 15.24
C GLN A 133 10.06 10.11 16.54
N VAL A 134 9.19 9.10 16.39
CA VAL A 134 8.68 8.35 17.55
C VAL A 134 9.82 7.59 18.25
N THR A 135 9.71 7.42 19.56
CA THR A 135 10.75 6.76 20.39
C THR A 135 10.59 5.25 20.49
N HIS A 136 9.66 4.65 19.72
CA HIS A 136 9.45 3.21 19.67
C HIS A 136 10.69 2.48 19.14
N ARG A 137 11.04 1.37 19.79
CA ARG A 137 11.94 0.39 19.18
C ARG A 137 11.15 -0.47 18.22
N ILE A 138 11.38 -0.30 16.91
CA ILE A 138 10.73 -1.06 15.85
C ILE A 138 11.70 -2.07 15.26
N ILE A 139 11.26 -3.33 15.18
CA ILE A 139 12.02 -4.44 14.59
C ILE A 139 11.18 -5.01 13.47
N VAL A 140 11.76 -5.09 12.26
CA VAL A 140 11.11 -5.71 11.11
C VAL A 140 11.88 -6.95 10.70
N VAL A 141 11.17 -8.07 10.65
CA VAL A 141 11.67 -9.34 10.11
C VAL A 141 10.92 -9.62 8.82
N ASP A 142 11.59 -9.45 7.69
CA ASP A 142 11.00 -9.66 6.36
C ASP A 142 11.59 -10.90 5.71
N SER A 143 10.74 -11.88 5.38
CA SER A 143 11.13 -13.16 4.79
C SER A 143 10.66 -13.26 3.35
N ASN A 144 11.61 -13.45 2.44
CA ASN A 144 11.35 -13.66 1.01
C ASN A 144 12.07 -14.91 0.54
N LYS A 145 11.52 -15.58 -0.51
CA LYS A 145 12.14 -16.79 -1.07
C LYS A 145 13.45 -16.48 -1.77
N ARG A 146 13.55 -15.31 -2.40
CA ARG A 146 14.72 -14.82 -3.15
C ARG A 146 14.85 -13.30 -2.93
N PRO A 147 16.05 -12.75 -3.12
CA PRO A 147 16.24 -11.29 -3.05
C PRO A 147 15.34 -10.49 -4.00
N GLU A 148 15.15 -11.00 -5.24
CA GLU A 148 14.30 -10.37 -6.25
C GLU A 148 12.81 -10.42 -5.96
N ASP A 149 12.37 -11.21 -4.97
CA ASP A 149 10.99 -11.29 -4.50
C ASP A 149 10.72 -10.29 -3.37
N ALA A 150 11.76 -9.65 -2.84
CA ALA A 150 11.63 -8.65 -1.78
C ALA A 150 11.04 -7.35 -2.34
N ALA A 151 9.82 -7.03 -1.93
CA ALA A 151 9.20 -5.76 -2.27
C ALA A 151 9.69 -4.66 -1.32
N LEU A 152 10.15 -3.52 -1.88
CA LEU A 152 10.47 -2.30 -1.13
C LEU A 152 11.64 -2.41 -0.10
N PRO A 153 12.71 -3.19 -0.34
CA PRO A 153 13.77 -3.43 0.65
C PRO A 153 14.60 -2.18 0.97
N GLU A 154 14.85 -1.32 -0.02
CA GLU A 154 15.82 -0.22 0.09
C GLU A 154 15.37 0.86 1.08
N ARG A 155 14.08 1.14 1.19
CA ARG A 155 13.55 2.18 2.08
C ARG A 155 13.45 1.73 3.54
N LEU A 156 13.31 0.42 3.78
CA LEU A 156 13.32 -0.13 5.13
C LEU A 156 14.75 -0.21 5.70
N ASN A 157 15.76 -0.44 4.84
CA ASN A 157 17.17 -0.48 5.24
C ASN A 157 17.76 0.91 5.54
N GLN A 158 17.14 2.00 5.10
CA GLN A 158 17.55 3.38 5.42
C GLN A 158 17.01 3.85 6.78
N ALA A 159 16.25 3.02 7.46
CA ALA A 159 15.59 3.30 8.73
C ALA A 159 16.41 2.89 9.98
N THR A 160 17.70 2.59 9.82
CA THR A 160 18.63 2.26 10.92
C THR A 160 19.54 3.41 11.28
#